data_d664d530ddaa668d772736cce12741d0
#
_entry.id   d664d530ddaa668d772736cce12741d0
#
_cell.length_a   1.000
_cell.length_b   1.000
_cell.length_c   1.000
_cell.angle_alpha   90.00
_cell.angle_beta   90.00
_cell.angle_gamma   90.00
#
_symmetry.space_group_name_H-M   'P 1'
#
loop_
_entity.id
_entity.type
_entity.pdbx_description
1 polymer ?
#
loop_
_entity_poly.entity_id
_entity_poly.type
_entity_poly.pdbx_seq_one_letter_code
_entity_poly.pdbx_strand_id
1 'polypeptide(L)'
;MKIKSLLFGSTAALVATTGAYAADAIVTPEPESVEYVRVCDAYGAGYFYIPGTETCLRISGYVRYDVTGGNNVYGRGFVDGNKADTRRDTWDNKARFTLDMTTVSETELGTLKTFAETRYDWGNGVEGSSGSLRYAYIQLGGLRVGLDESAFVTFPGYLGNVINDDVILAGGYRTNLISYTFTGGNGFSAIVSLEQGNNDDTDGKYGFNGVIKDYTPHVVGGLKYEAGWGKIAGVAAYDARNEEWAGKVRADVNITDRFSIWAMGGYKSNKDQYITQTDGNGNVLGSVRAISSFYGTWGGDWAVGGGAAFKVTDKAIFNAQAAYDGSKTFAATANVAYEMVPGFTVTPEVSYTKWQNDKSYLKGKDAWQGMVRFQRSF
;
A
#
# COMPACT_ATOMS: atom_id res chain seq x y z
N MET A 1 30.26 -39.37 45.98
CA MET A 1 31.10 -40.54 45.89
C MET A 1 31.68 -40.54 44.50
N LYS A 2 32.95 -40.07 44.29
CA LYS A 2 34.20 -40.82 44.33
C LYS A 2 34.11 -42.04 43.41
N ILE A 3 34.95 -42.30 42.38
CA ILE A 3 36.42 -42.29 42.31
C ILE A 3 36.76 -42.66 40.86
N LYS A 4 37.62 -41.95 40.13
CA LYS A 4 39.04 -42.23 39.82
C LYS A 4 39.27 -43.47 38.94
N SER A 5 39.79 -43.25 37.77
CA SER A 5 41.20 -43.33 37.32
C SER A 5 41.72 -44.76 36.97
N LEU A 6 42.43 -44.89 35.90
CA LEU A 6 43.86 -45.18 35.65
C LEU A 6 43.97 -45.80 34.25
N LEU A 7 44.74 -45.29 33.33
CA LEU A 7 46.20 -45.21 33.14
C LEU A 7 46.91 -46.52 32.69
N PHE A 8 47.78 -46.31 31.68
CA PHE A 8 48.98 -47.10 31.22
C PHE A 8 48.71 -48.28 30.28
N GLY A 9 49.50 -48.47 29.33
CA GLY A 9 50.89 -48.13 28.93
C GLY A 9 51.18 -48.62 27.53
N SER A 10 51.94 -47.93 26.85
CA SER A 10 53.38 -48.10 26.55
C SER A 10 53.77 -49.17 25.54
N THR A 11 54.49 -48.66 24.51
CA THR A 11 55.72 -49.13 23.85
C THR A 11 55.62 -50.33 22.90
N ALA A 12 56.07 -50.22 21.66
CA ALA A 12 57.46 -50.07 21.28
C ALA A 12 57.64 -49.89 19.77
N ALA A 13 58.65 -49.19 19.41
CA ALA A 13 59.17 -48.92 18.08
C ALA A 13 59.66 -50.18 17.37
N LEU A 14 59.58 -50.18 16.04
CA LEU A 14 60.54 -50.77 15.14
C LEU A 14 60.63 -50.01 13.81
N VAL A 15 61.84 -49.54 13.55
CA VAL A 15 62.26 -48.83 12.36
C VAL A 15 62.35 -49.83 11.20
N ALA A 16 61.75 -49.51 10.09
CA ALA A 16 62.13 -50.04 8.78
C ALA A 16 62.04 -48.90 7.75
N THR A 17 63.21 -48.41 7.38
CA THR A 17 63.43 -47.51 6.26
C THR A 17 63.26 -48.27 4.96
N THR A 18 62.22 -47.88 4.20
CA THR A 18 62.21 -48.13 2.75
C THR A 18 61.76 -46.84 2.07
N GLY A 19 62.56 -46.39 1.12
CA GLY A 19 62.32 -45.14 0.39
C GLY A 19 60.94 -45.07 -0.25
N ALA A 20 60.22 -44.09 0.14
CA ALA A 20 59.01 -43.69 -0.55
C ALA A 20 59.37 -42.59 -1.57
N TYR A 21 59.20 -42.89 -2.83
CA TYR A 21 59.11 -41.88 -3.88
C TYR A 21 57.98 -40.91 -3.47
N ALA A 22 58.35 -39.65 -3.39
CA ALA A 22 57.35 -38.60 -3.23
C ALA A 22 56.46 -38.59 -4.49
N ALA A 23 55.28 -39.17 -4.38
CA ALA A 23 54.22 -38.88 -5.32
C ALA A 23 53.86 -37.40 -5.14
N ASP A 24 54.00 -36.58 -6.17
CA ASP A 24 53.48 -35.23 -6.23
C ASP A 24 52.02 -35.28 -5.76
N ALA A 25 51.73 -34.53 -4.68
CA ALA A 25 50.37 -34.33 -4.23
C ALA A 25 49.62 -33.63 -5.40
N ILE A 26 48.70 -34.36 -5.99
CA ILE A 26 47.73 -33.77 -6.88
C ILE A 26 47.00 -32.72 -6.03
N VAL A 27 47.36 -31.45 -6.19
CA VAL A 27 46.60 -30.33 -5.66
C VAL A 27 45.27 -30.41 -6.37
N THR A 28 44.26 -30.96 -5.70
CA THR A 28 42.90 -30.80 -6.14
C THR A 28 42.66 -29.29 -6.21
N PRO A 29 42.28 -28.72 -7.38
CA PRO A 29 41.96 -27.32 -7.42
C PRO A 29 40.90 -27.06 -6.35
N GLU A 30 41.18 -26.09 -5.45
CA GLU A 30 40.14 -25.59 -4.56
C GLU A 30 38.91 -25.28 -5.43
N PRO A 31 37.73 -25.80 -5.07
CA PRO A 31 36.54 -25.45 -5.81
C PRO A 31 36.45 -23.91 -5.79
N GLU A 32 36.49 -23.28 -6.97
CA GLU A 32 36.21 -21.87 -7.06
C GLU A 32 34.91 -21.61 -6.29
N SER A 33 34.92 -20.63 -5.39
CA SER A 33 33.75 -20.26 -4.66
C SER A 33 32.68 -19.88 -5.69
N VAL A 34 31.74 -20.79 -5.90
CA VAL A 34 30.63 -20.54 -6.81
C VAL A 34 29.86 -19.39 -6.16
N GLU A 35 29.91 -18.18 -6.72
CA GLU A 35 29.02 -17.10 -6.34
C GLU A 35 27.60 -17.57 -6.68
N TYR A 36 26.92 -18.16 -5.69
CA TYR A 36 25.57 -18.69 -5.85
C TYR A 36 24.57 -17.59 -6.18
N VAL A 37 24.86 -16.32 -5.90
CA VAL A 37 24.01 -15.16 -6.17
C VAL A 37 24.86 -13.99 -6.63
N ARG A 38 24.77 -13.63 -7.92
CA ARG A 38 25.38 -12.42 -8.47
C ARG A 38 24.50 -11.20 -8.14
N VAL A 39 25.07 -10.18 -7.49
CA VAL A 39 24.38 -8.91 -7.18
C VAL A 39 24.09 -8.15 -8.47
N CYS A 40 22.91 -7.51 -8.54
CA CYS A 40 22.47 -6.69 -9.66
C CYS A 40 22.31 -5.25 -9.21
N ASP A 41 23.36 -4.44 -9.29
CA ASP A 41 23.37 -3.06 -8.79
C ASP A 41 22.70 -2.05 -9.73
N ALA A 42 22.44 -2.43 -10.98
CA ALA A 42 21.92 -1.53 -12.02
C ALA A 42 20.55 -0.91 -11.66
N TYR A 43 19.75 -1.58 -10.81
CA TYR A 43 18.40 -1.15 -10.43
C TYR A 43 18.26 -0.80 -8.96
N GLY A 44 19.39 -0.61 -8.26
CA GLY A 44 19.43 -0.24 -6.85
C GLY A 44 19.67 -1.42 -5.91
N ALA A 45 19.66 -1.14 -4.60
CA ALA A 45 19.98 -2.14 -3.59
C ALA A 45 18.93 -3.26 -3.49
N GLY A 46 19.39 -4.47 -3.19
CA GLY A 46 18.55 -5.64 -2.93
C GLY A 46 18.17 -6.45 -4.17
N TYR A 47 18.66 -6.07 -5.36
CA TYR A 47 18.50 -6.88 -6.55
C TYR A 47 19.62 -7.87 -6.72
N PHE A 48 19.30 -9.05 -7.22
CA PHE A 48 20.25 -10.10 -7.61
C PHE A 48 19.81 -10.76 -8.93
N TYR A 49 20.78 -11.27 -9.71
CA TYR A 49 20.45 -11.96 -10.95
C TYR A 49 19.81 -13.32 -10.67
N ILE A 50 18.75 -13.63 -11.40
CA ILE A 50 18.20 -14.99 -11.45
C ILE A 50 19.26 -15.87 -12.13
N PRO A 51 19.72 -16.98 -11.49
CA PRO A 51 20.75 -17.83 -12.05
C PRO A 51 20.48 -18.26 -13.49
N GLY A 52 21.47 -18.08 -14.35
CA GLY A 52 21.37 -18.42 -15.79
C GLY A 52 20.60 -17.42 -16.65
N THR A 53 20.28 -16.24 -16.10
CA THR A 53 19.57 -15.18 -16.84
C THR A 53 20.21 -13.81 -16.63
N GLU A 54 19.84 -12.82 -17.48
CA GLU A 54 20.15 -11.41 -17.29
C GLU A 54 19.01 -10.64 -16.59
N THR A 55 18.07 -11.36 -15.97
CA THR A 55 16.96 -10.77 -15.23
C THR A 55 17.33 -10.58 -13.77
N CYS A 56 17.19 -9.37 -13.28
CA CYS A 56 17.36 -9.03 -11.87
C CYS A 56 16.07 -9.24 -11.10
N LEU A 57 16.15 -9.88 -9.94
CA LEU A 57 15.03 -10.13 -9.03
C LEU A 57 15.28 -9.42 -7.70
N ARG A 58 14.24 -8.76 -7.18
CA ARG A 58 14.20 -8.28 -5.80
C ARG A 58 13.00 -8.90 -5.09
N ILE A 59 13.25 -9.47 -3.94
CA ILE A 59 12.22 -9.89 -2.98
C ILE A 59 12.23 -8.86 -1.86
N SER A 60 11.06 -8.32 -1.53
CA SER A 60 10.87 -7.33 -0.47
C SER A 60 9.49 -7.52 0.17
N GLY A 61 9.18 -6.71 1.16
CA GLY A 61 7.90 -6.80 1.82
C GLY A 61 7.94 -6.27 3.24
N TYR A 62 6.93 -6.64 4.01
CA TYR A 62 6.90 -6.26 5.42
C TYR A 62 6.06 -7.23 6.26
N VAL A 63 6.41 -7.30 7.54
CA VAL A 63 5.54 -7.79 8.60
C VAL A 63 5.05 -6.59 9.39
N ARG A 64 3.74 -6.53 9.64
CA ARG A 64 3.07 -5.43 10.33
C ARG A 64 2.17 -5.97 11.43
N TYR A 65 2.12 -5.24 12.53
CA TYR A 65 1.13 -5.45 13.58
C TYR A 65 0.50 -4.11 13.96
N ASP A 66 -0.81 -4.02 13.82
CA ASP A 66 -1.61 -2.84 14.17
C ASP A 66 -2.42 -3.14 15.44
N VAL A 67 -2.39 -2.22 16.39
CA VAL A 67 -3.22 -2.22 17.59
C VAL A 67 -4.04 -0.94 17.58
N THR A 68 -5.36 -1.07 17.65
CA THR A 68 -6.30 0.04 17.52
C THR A 68 -7.25 0.05 18.71
N GLY A 69 -7.50 1.20 19.29
CA GLY A 69 -8.47 1.40 20.37
C GLY A 69 -9.36 2.62 20.12
N GLY A 70 -10.56 2.62 20.68
CA GLY A 70 -11.53 3.68 20.53
C GLY A 70 -12.61 3.38 19.49
N ASN A 71 -13.13 4.43 18.83
CA ASN A 71 -14.24 4.31 17.91
C ASN A 71 -13.79 4.00 16.48
N ASN A 72 -14.72 3.52 15.65
CA ASN A 72 -14.46 3.34 14.22
C ASN A 72 -14.59 4.68 13.46
N VAL A 73 -13.45 5.26 13.09
CA VAL A 73 -13.38 6.56 12.39
C VAL A 73 -13.92 6.52 10.96
N TYR A 74 -14.07 5.33 10.38
CA TYR A 74 -14.62 5.18 9.03
C TYR A 74 -16.15 5.21 8.99
N GLY A 75 -16.83 5.06 10.13
CA GLY A 75 -18.30 5.05 10.19
C GLY A 75 -18.96 3.97 9.34
N ARG A 76 -18.18 3.01 8.86
CA ARG A 76 -18.65 1.96 7.97
C ARG A 76 -19.34 0.90 8.81
N GLY A 77 -20.66 1.02 8.86
CA GLY A 77 -21.65 0.06 9.27
C GLY A 77 -21.19 -1.14 10.09
N PHE A 78 -20.82 -0.92 11.34
CA PHE A 78 -20.85 -2.01 12.29
C PHE A 78 -22.24 -2.08 12.91
N VAL A 79 -23.02 -2.99 12.35
CA VAL A 79 -24.12 -3.60 13.09
C VAL A 79 -23.52 -4.79 13.82
N ASP A 80 -22.95 -4.58 14.99
CA ASP A 80 -22.68 -5.68 15.90
C ASP A 80 -24.02 -6.00 16.59
N GLY A 81 -24.62 -7.11 16.17
CA GLY A 81 -25.74 -7.82 16.77
C GLY A 81 -26.69 -7.02 17.65
N ASN A 82 -27.39 -6.01 17.26
CA ASN A 82 -28.38 -5.20 17.95
C ASN A 82 -27.99 -3.76 18.34
N LYS A 83 -26.78 -3.31 18.04
CA LYS A 83 -26.43 -1.91 18.28
C LYS A 83 -25.91 -1.31 17.00
N ALA A 84 -26.70 -0.40 16.41
CA ALA A 84 -26.24 0.56 15.42
C ALA A 84 -25.27 1.55 16.09
N ASP A 85 -24.17 1.07 16.62
CA ASP A 85 -23.17 1.89 17.22
C ASP A 85 -21.90 1.82 16.39
N THR A 86 -21.45 2.97 15.87
CA THR A 86 -20.15 3.15 15.24
C THR A 86 -19.01 3.03 16.25
N ARG A 87 -19.34 2.90 17.53
CA ARG A 87 -18.40 2.81 18.62
C ARG A 87 -18.11 1.36 18.92
N ARG A 88 -16.89 0.96 18.64
CA ARG A 88 -16.25 -0.14 19.31
C ARG A 88 -15.43 0.46 20.46
N ASP A 89 -16.00 0.41 21.65
CA ASP A 89 -15.26 0.72 22.89
C ASP A 89 -14.37 -0.49 23.26
N THR A 90 -13.67 -1.01 22.30
CA THR A 90 -12.78 -2.15 22.47
C THR A 90 -11.51 -1.92 21.67
N TRP A 91 -10.64 -2.85 21.76
CA TRP A 91 -9.42 -2.80 21.02
C TRP A 91 -9.41 -3.88 19.93
N ASP A 92 -8.94 -3.49 18.77
CA ASP A 92 -8.73 -4.35 17.62
C ASP A 92 -7.24 -4.56 17.39
N ASN A 93 -6.87 -5.73 16.93
CA ASN A 93 -5.49 -6.00 16.51
C ASN A 93 -5.45 -6.78 15.20
N LYS A 94 -4.41 -6.51 14.43
CA LYS A 94 -4.22 -7.16 13.14
C LYS A 94 -2.75 -7.35 12.82
N ALA A 95 -2.35 -8.60 12.57
CA ALA A 95 -1.09 -8.93 11.94
C ALA A 95 -1.26 -8.98 10.42
N ARG A 96 -0.25 -8.53 9.69
CA ARG A 96 -0.19 -8.59 8.23
C ARG A 96 1.20 -9.00 7.77
N PHE A 97 1.24 -9.88 6.80
CA PHE A 97 2.42 -10.19 5.99
C PHE A 97 2.18 -9.76 4.56
N THR A 98 3.11 -9.03 3.98
CA THR A 98 3.11 -8.64 2.57
C THR A 98 4.42 -9.08 1.94
N LEU A 99 4.33 -9.70 0.77
CA LEU A 99 5.46 -10.14 -0.02
C LEU A 99 5.40 -9.50 -1.40
N ASP A 100 6.47 -8.81 -1.76
CA ASP A 100 6.66 -8.15 -3.04
C ASP A 100 7.75 -8.86 -3.83
N MET A 101 7.50 -9.11 -5.11
CA MET A 101 8.48 -9.61 -6.06
C MET A 101 8.58 -8.65 -7.23
N THR A 102 9.79 -8.18 -7.53
CA THR A 102 10.06 -7.31 -8.68
C THR A 102 11.11 -7.98 -9.56
N THR A 103 10.83 -8.14 -10.86
CA THR A 103 11.86 -8.50 -11.84
C THR A 103 12.13 -7.32 -12.75
N VAL A 104 13.38 -7.14 -13.18
CA VAL A 104 13.78 -6.08 -14.10
C VAL A 104 14.84 -6.60 -15.06
N SER A 105 14.73 -6.23 -16.32
CA SER A 105 15.75 -6.46 -17.35
C SER A 105 15.71 -5.35 -18.39
N GLU A 106 16.85 -5.06 -19.02
CA GLU A 106 16.88 -4.14 -20.16
C GLU A 106 16.51 -4.85 -21.45
N THR A 107 15.80 -4.13 -22.30
CA THR A 107 15.44 -4.58 -23.65
C THR A 107 15.67 -3.46 -24.67
N GLU A 108 15.63 -3.80 -25.96
CA GLU A 108 15.73 -2.82 -27.06
C GLU A 108 14.61 -1.76 -27.01
N LEU A 109 13.47 -2.07 -26.36
CA LEU A 109 12.31 -1.18 -26.20
C LEU A 109 12.29 -0.46 -24.86
N GLY A 110 13.37 -0.57 -24.07
CA GLY A 110 13.51 0.01 -22.73
C GLY A 110 13.41 -1.04 -21.62
N THR A 111 13.36 -0.56 -20.39
CA THR A 111 13.32 -1.41 -19.18
C THR A 111 12.02 -2.21 -19.12
N LEU A 112 12.15 -3.55 -19.13
CA LEU A 112 11.04 -4.48 -18.87
C LEU A 112 11.01 -4.80 -17.36
N LYS A 113 9.89 -4.49 -16.71
CA LYS A 113 9.67 -4.73 -15.28
C LYS A 113 8.42 -5.57 -15.07
N THR A 114 8.48 -6.51 -14.13
CA THR A 114 7.27 -7.10 -13.53
C THR A 114 7.21 -6.78 -12.05
N PHE A 115 6.01 -6.69 -11.52
CA PHE A 115 5.77 -6.51 -10.10
C PHE A 115 4.59 -7.36 -9.67
N ALA A 116 4.71 -8.04 -8.54
CA ALA A 116 3.62 -8.77 -7.89
C ALA A 116 3.67 -8.53 -6.38
N GLU A 117 2.51 -8.26 -5.78
CA GLU A 117 2.32 -8.15 -4.33
C GLU A 117 1.24 -9.14 -3.87
N THR A 118 1.57 -9.93 -2.85
CA THR A 118 0.61 -10.77 -2.14
C THR A 118 0.52 -10.34 -0.68
N ARG A 119 -0.68 -10.49 -0.09
CA ARG A 119 -0.96 -10.03 1.28
C ARG A 119 -1.77 -11.06 2.04
N TYR A 120 -1.43 -11.24 3.32
CA TYR A 120 -2.10 -12.14 4.27
C TYR A 120 -2.37 -11.38 5.55
N ASP A 121 -3.62 -11.42 6.03
CA ASP A 121 -4.07 -10.72 7.22
C ASP A 121 -4.61 -11.72 8.27
N TRP A 122 -4.28 -11.49 9.54
CA TRP A 122 -4.90 -12.14 10.70
C TRP A 122 -5.33 -11.05 11.69
N GLY A 123 -6.61 -10.93 11.95
CA GLY A 123 -7.12 -9.87 12.83
C GLY A 123 -8.24 -10.32 13.73
N ASN A 124 -8.25 -9.85 14.97
CA ASN A 124 -9.31 -10.11 15.97
C ASN A 124 -9.61 -11.60 16.18
N GLY A 125 -8.58 -12.44 16.14
CA GLY A 125 -8.69 -13.88 16.30
C GLY A 125 -9.27 -14.62 15.12
N VAL A 126 -9.43 -13.95 13.98
CA VAL A 126 -10.00 -14.53 12.76
C VAL A 126 -8.98 -14.42 11.63
N GLU A 127 -8.80 -15.52 10.90
CA GLU A 127 -8.08 -15.50 9.66
C GLU A 127 -8.82 -14.59 8.66
N GLY A 128 -8.17 -13.53 8.22
CA GLY A 128 -8.61 -12.77 7.04
C GLY A 128 -8.52 -13.67 5.82
N SER A 129 -9.12 -13.29 4.72
CA SER A 129 -9.11 -14.09 3.47
C SER A 129 -7.75 -14.79 3.25
N SER A 130 -7.79 -16.01 2.76
CA SER A 130 -6.67 -16.91 2.48
C SER A 130 -5.68 -16.36 1.43
N GLY A 131 -5.05 -15.21 1.72
CA GLY A 131 -4.16 -14.50 0.82
C GLY A 131 -4.90 -13.75 -0.28
N SER A 132 -4.42 -12.57 -0.62
CA SER A 132 -4.94 -11.77 -1.73
C SER A 132 -3.81 -11.33 -2.65
N LEU A 133 -4.02 -11.49 -3.96
CA LEU A 133 -3.21 -10.80 -4.96
C LEU A 133 -3.57 -9.31 -4.91
N ARG A 134 -2.59 -8.48 -4.54
CA ARG A 134 -2.79 -7.04 -4.46
C ARG A 134 -2.45 -6.36 -5.78
N TYR A 135 -1.32 -6.73 -6.35
CA TYR A 135 -0.82 -6.20 -7.62
C TYR A 135 -0.19 -7.32 -8.44
N ALA A 136 -0.32 -7.24 -9.75
CA ALA A 136 0.37 -8.09 -10.71
C ALA A 136 0.39 -7.40 -12.08
N TYR A 137 1.50 -6.76 -12.42
CA TYR A 137 1.61 -6.04 -13.68
C TYR A 137 2.95 -6.26 -14.39
N ILE A 138 2.94 -6.02 -15.69
CA ILE A 138 4.11 -5.92 -16.57
C ILE A 138 4.22 -4.46 -17.01
N GLN A 139 5.43 -3.92 -17.00
CA GLN A 139 5.72 -2.59 -17.51
C GLN A 139 6.89 -2.64 -18.50
N LEU A 140 6.71 -2.00 -19.66
CA LEU A 140 7.75 -1.80 -20.67
C LEU A 140 7.82 -0.32 -21.01
N GLY A 141 8.86 0.37 -20.56
CA GLY A 141 8.95 1.81 -20.67
C GLY A 141 7.73 2.52 -20.05
N GLY A 142 6.98 3.28 -20.85
CA GLY A 142 5.75 3.96 -20.43
C GLY A 142 4.50 3.08 -20.40
N LEU A 143 4.51 1.92 -21.08
CA LEU A 143 3.37 1.00 -21.13
C LEU A 143 3.31 0.15 -19.85
N ARG A 144 2.14 0.07 -19.20
CA ARG A 144 1.87 -0.83 -18.08
C ARG A 144 0.57 -1.58 -18.32
N VAL A 145 0.59 -2.89 -18.09
CA VAL A 145 -0.57 -3.77 -18.23
C VAL A 145 -0.68 -4.73 -17.06
N GLY A 146 -1.88 -4.95 -16.56
CA GLY A 146 -2.17 -5.89 -15.47
C GLY A 146 -3.00 -5.29 -14.35
N LEU A 147 -2.92 -5.91 -13.18
CA LEU A 147 -3.60 -5.47 -11.96
C LEU A 147 -2.71 -4.46 -11.21
N ASP A 148 -3.19 -3.23 -11.10
CA ASP A 148 -2.54 -2.15 -10.33
C ASP A 148 -3.61 -1.21 -9.75
N GLU A 149 -3.20 -0.21 -8.99
CA GLU A 149 -4.12 0.87 -8.63
C GLU A 149 -4.40 1.77 -9.83
N SER A 150 -5.64 2.24 -9.90
CA SER A 150 -6.08 3.17 -10.94
C SER A 150 -5.14 4.37 -11.09
N ALA A 151 -4.91 4.76 -12.34
CA ALA A 151 -4.17 5.99 -12.66
C ALA A 151 -4.82 7.24 -12.03
N PHE A 152 -6.12 7.20 -11.73
CA PHE A 152 -6.82 8.26 -11.01
C PHE A 152 -6.25 8.50 -9.61
N VAL A 153 -5.70 7.47 -8.97
CA VAL A 153 -5.06 7.54 -7.65
C VAL A 153 -3.56 7.72 -7.75
N THR A 154 -2.90 6.86 -8.54
CA THR A 154 -1.43 6.78 -8.54
C THR A 154 -0.76 7.95 -9.22
N PHE A 155 -1.35 8.48 -10.30
CA PHE A 155 -0.70 9.51 -11.11
C PHE A 155 -0.56 10.87 -10.41
N PRO A 156 -1.61 11.42 -9.74
CA PRO A 156 -1.45 12.64 -8.95
C PRO A 156 -0.74 12.39 -7.62
N GLY A 157 -0.73 11.17 -7.13
CA GLY A 157 -0.27 10.76 -5.82
C GLY A 157 -1.41 10.45 -4.87
N TYR A 158 -1.12 9.54 -3.94
CA TYR A 158 -2.06 9.09 -2.91
C TYR A 158 -2.31 10.20 -1.88
N LEU A 159 -2.98 9.87 -0.79
CA LEU A 159 -3.22 10.80 0.33
C LEU A 159 -1.93 11.03 1.15
N GLY A 160 -2.01 11.48 2.40
CA GLY A 160 -0.84 11.74 3.23
C GLY A 160 -0.18 10.47 3.79
N ASN A 161 0.83 10.66 4.63
CA ASN A 161 1.57 9.56 5.28
C ASN A 161 0.97 9.22 6.67
N VAL A 162 -0.34 9.31 6.82
CA VAL A 162 -1.07 8.86 8.01
C VAL A 162 -1.69 7.49 7.74
N ILE A 163 -2.01 6.72 8.79
CA ILE A 163 -2.50 5.35 8.63
C ILE A 163 -3.97 5.35 8.21
N ASN A 164 -4.80 6.18 8.87
CA ASN A 164 -6.20 6.38 8.53
C ASN A 164 -6.33 7.57 7.55
N ASP A 165 -5.77 7.43 6.36
CA ASP A 165 -5.67 8.48 5.36
C ASP A 165 -6.93 8.60 4.49
N ASP A 166 -7.67 7.52 4.28
CA ASP A 166 -8.77 7.37 3.34
C ASP A 166 -10.17 7.35 3.98
N VAL A 167 -10.34 7.97 5.15
CA VAL A 167 -11.69 8.15 5.76
C VAL A 167 -12.62 8.85 4.79
N ILE A 168 -12.12 9.86 4.09
CA ILE A 168 -12.74 10.45 2.91
C ILE A 168 -12.06 9.85 1.68
N LEU A 169 -12.74 8.92 1.04
CA LEU A 169 -12.22 8.16 -0.08
C LEU A 169 -11.89 9.08 -1.27
N ALA A 170 -10.77 8.87 -1.94
CA ALA A 170 -10.26 9.79 -2.97
C ALA A 170 -10.12 9.17 -4.36
N GLY A 171 -10.63 7.95 -4.58
CA GLY A 171 -10.39 7.33 -5.86
C GLY A 171 -11.35 6.27 -6.26
N GLY A 172 -11.09 5.65 -7.41
CA GLY A 172 -11.15 4.24 -7.66
C GLY A 172 -9.78 3.66 -7.36
N TYR A 173 -9.74 2.46 -6.83
CA TYR A 173 -8.50 1.86 -6.37
C TYR A 173 -8.01 0.78 -7.34
N ARG A 174 -7.81 -0.45 -6.89
CA ARG A 174 -7.28 -1.53 -7.73
C ARG A 174 -8.18 -1.82 -8.92
N THR A 175 -7.55 -2.04 -10.05
CA THR A 175 -8.22 -2.38 -11.31
C THR A 175 -7.26 -3.10 -12.25
N ASN A 176 -7.78 -3.95 -13.13
CA ASN A 176 -7.03 -4.34 -14.31
C ASN A 176 -6.98 -3.14 -15.26
N LEU A 177 -5.79 -2.83 -15.76
CA LEU A 177 -5.57 -1.66 -16.60
C LEU A 177 -4.59 -1.91 -17.75
N ILE A 178 -4.71 -1.07 -18.75
CA ILE A 178 -3.70 -0.83 -19.79
C ILE A 178 -3.46 0.67 -19.77
N SER A 179 -2.27 1.10 -19.38
CA SER A 179 -1.92 2.51 -19.30
C SER A 179 -0.63 2.83 -20.02
N TYR A 180 -0.53 4.06 -20.49
CA TYR A 180 0.70 4.60 -21.04
C TYR A 180 1.03 5.94 -20.39
N THR A 181 2.22 6.03 -19.82
CA THR A 181 2.75 7.26 -19.23
C THR A 181 3.84 7.83 -20.14
N PHE A 182 3.61 9.01 -20.64
CA PHE A 182 4.63 9.82 -21.30
C PHE A 182 5.37 10.65 -20.26
N THR A 183 6.69 10.61 -20.27
CA THR A 183 7.54 11.44 -19.41
C THR A 183 8.41 12.32 -20.27
N GLY A 184 8.23 13.63 -20.18
CA GLY A 184 9.06 14.63 -20.83
C GLY A 184 10.31 14.94 -20.00
N GLY A 185 11.41 15.33 -20.66
CA GLY A 185 12.70 15.63 -20.01
C GLY A 185 12.72 16.91 -19.14
N ASN A 186 11.63 17.67 -19.09
CA ASN A 186 11.50 18.95 -18.40
C ASN A 186 10.58 18.91 -17.17
N GLY A 187 10.33 17.73 -16.60
CA GLY A 187 9.41 17.53 -15.46
C GLY A 187 7.95 17.35 -15.84
N PHE A 188 7.59 17.48 -17.10
CA PHE A 188 6.22 17.24 -17.58
C PHE A 188 5.98 15.75 -17.81
N SER A 189 4.80 15.28 -17.40
CA SER A 189 4.33 13.93 -17.67
C SER A 189 2.83 13.93 -17.99
N ALA A 190 2.41 12.98 -18.82
CA ALA A 190 1.01 12.75 -19.17
C ALA A 190 0.70 11.26 -19.07
N ILE A 191 -0.53 10.91 -18.72
CA ILE A 191 -0.99 9.51 -18.66
C ILE A 191 -2.34 9.36 -19.35
N VAL A 192 -2.52 8.20 -19.98
CA VAL A 192 -3.82 7.66 -20.39
C VAL A 192 -3.92 6.24 -19.87
N SER A 193 -5.07 5.88 -19.28
CA SER A 193 -5.33 4.53 -18.76
C SER A 193 -6.71 4.07 -19.18
N LEU A 194 -6.80 2.83 -19.64
CA LEU A 194 -8.04 2.10 -19.85
C LEU A 194 -8.19 1.10 -18.71
N GLU A 195 -9.32 1.14 -18.00
CA GLU A 195 -9.48 0.42 -16.75
C GLU A 195 -10.78 -0.40 -16.75
N GLN A 196 -10.76 -1.54 -16.05
CA GLN A 196 -11.91 -2.43 -15.92
C GLN A 196 -12.83 -2.03 -14.75
N GLY A 197 -12.28 -1.36 -13.74
CA GLY A 197 -12.95 -1.13 -12.47
C GLY A 197 -12.88 -2.32 -11.50
N ASN A 198 -13.53 -2.17 -10.35
CA ASN A 198 -13.49 -3.15 -9.27
C ASN A 198 -14.75 -3.02 -8.40
N ASN A 199 -15.18 -4.13 -7.79
CA ASN A 199 -16.30 -4.18 -6.85
C ASN A 199 -15.86 -4.30 -5.40
N ASP A 200 -14.61 -4.66 -5.13
CA ASP A 200 -14.13 -5.01 -3.79
C ASP A 200 -13.50 -3.82 -3.04
N ASP A 201 -12.68 -3.01 -3.73
CA ASP A 201 -11.87 -1.96 -3.10
C ASP A 201 -12.63 -0.67 -2.79
N THR A 202 -13.85 -0.54 -3.24
CA THR A 202 -14.76 0.57 -2.89
C THR A 202 -15.52 0.28 -1.61
N ASP A 203 -15.02 -0.68 -0.81
CA ASP A 203 -15.72 -1.24 0.34
C ASP A 203 -17.11 -1.77 0.02
N GLY A 204 -17.28 -2.29 -1.14
CA GLY A 204 -18.35 -3.10 -1.76
C GLY A 204 -19.65 -3.38 -1.03
N LYS A 205 -19.82 -2.77 0.12
CA LYS A 205 -20.78 -3.13 1.14
C LYS A 205 -22.22 -2.76 0.83
N TYR A 206 -22.47 -2.09 -0.28
CA TYR A 206 -23.82 -1.58 -0.54
C TYR A 206 -24.28 -1.79 -1.97
N GLY A 207 -23.92 -2.93 -2.56
CA GLY A 207 -24.38 -3.26 -3.91
C GLY A 207 -23.74 -2.41 -5.01
N PHE A 208 -22.61 -1.75 -4.71
CA PHE A 208 -21.87 -1.00 -5.70
C PHE A 208 -21.28 -1.96 -6.74
N ASN A 209 -21.37 -1.58 -8.00
CA ASN A 209 -20.75 -2.28 -9.10
C ASN A 209 -19.92 -1.30 -9.94
N GLY A 210 -18.61 -1.34 -9.78
CA GLY A 210 -17.63 -0.52 -10.49
C GLY A 210 -16.98 -1.21 -11.67
N VAL A 211 -17.31 -2.47 -11.96
CA VAL A 211 -16.78 -3.19 -13.12
C VAL A 211 -17.54 -2.80 -14.38
N ILE A 212 -16.86 -2.57 -15.50
CA ILE A 212 -17.48 -2.29 -16.80
C ILE A 212 -18.55 -3.33 -17.16
N LYS A 213 -19.62 -2.89 -17.81
CA LYS A 213 -20.76 -3.75 -18.17
C LYS A 213 -20.72 -4.30 -19.59
N ASP A 214 -19.89 -3.70 -20.44
CA ASP A 214 -19.75 -4.05 -21.86
C ASP A 214 -18.29 -3.84 -22.34
N TYR A 215 -18.07 -3.64 -23.63
CA TYR A 215 -16.75 -3.43 -24.22
C TYR A 215 -16.16 -2.03 -23.98
N THR A 216 -16.94 -1.08 -23.42
CA THR A 216 -16.48 0.27 -23.16
C THR A 216 -15.70 0.33 -21.85
N PRO A 217 -14.37 0.57 -21.89
CA PRO A 217 -13.58 0.67 -20.68
C PRO A 217 -13.86 1.97 -19.93
N HIS A 218 -13.56 2.01 -18.65
CA HIS A 218 -13.31 3.27 -17.98
C HIS A 218 -12.05 3.93 -18.56
N VAL A 219 -12.03 5.26 -18.60
CA VAL A 219 -10.90 6.02 -19.16
C VAL A 219 -10.41 7.01 -18.12
N VAL A 220 -9.09 7.04 -17.90
CA VAL A 220 -8.42 8.04 -17.08
C VAL A 220 -7.40 8.78 -17.92
N GLY A 221 -7.39 10.12 -17.82
CA GLY A 221 -6.38 10.99 -18.41
C GLY A 221 -5.80 11.93 -17.36
N GLY A 222 -4.51 12.22 -17.44
CA GLY A 222 -3.85 13.09 -16.46
C GLY A 222 -2.63 13.81 -16.99
N LEU A 223 -2.34 14.96 -16.37
CA LEU A 223 -1.15 15.79 -16.60
C LEU A 223 -0.46 16.07 -15.27
N LYS A 224 0.86 16.05 -15.28
CA LYS A 224 1.70 16.33 -14.12
C LYS A 224 2.90 17.16 -14.51
N TYR A 225 3.24 18.11 -13.66
CA TYR A 225 4.50 18.85 -13.70
C TYR A 225 5.21 18.70 -12.35
N GLU A 226 6.47 18.31 -12.38
CA GLU A 226 7.31 18.08 -11.21
C GLU A 226 8.63 18.84 -11.37
N ALA A 227 9.04 19.56 -10.32
CA ALA A 227 10.26 20.34 -10.27
C ALA A 227 10.84 20.35 -8.84
N GLY A 228 11.96 21.01 -8.61
CA GLY A 228 12.63 21.05 -7.30
C GLY A 228 11.77 21.60 -6.15
N TRP A 229 10.78 22.44 -6.43
CA TRP A 229 9.86 22.96 -5.42
C TRP A 229 8.75 21.97 -5.01
N GLY A 230 8.50 20.94 -5.81
CA GLY A 230 7.42 19.97 -5.62
C GLY A 230 6.75 19.57 -6.93
N LYS A 231 5.44 19.28 -6.88
CA LYS A 231 4.68 18.89 -8.06
C LYS A 231 3.26 19.44 -8.04
N ILE A 232 2.66 19.56 -9.22
CA ILE A 232 1.24 19.72 -9.43
C ILE A 232 0.77 18.67 -10.43
N ALA A 233 -0.36 18.00 -10.13
CA ALA A 233 -0.92 16.98 -11.00
C ALA A 233 -2.44 17.06 -11.01
N GLY A 234 -3.03 16.84 -12.18
CA GLY A 234 -4.48 16.74 -12.36
C GLY A 234 -4.84 15.49 -13.13
N VAL A 235 -5.97 14.87 -12.75
CA VAL A 235 -6.54 13.71 -13.44
C VAL A 235 -8.04 13.90 -13.61
N ALA A 236 -8.55 13.36 -14.71
CA ALA A 236 -9.98 13.21 -14.97
C ALA A 236 -10.26 11.75 -15.38
N ALA A 237 -11.39 11.22 -14.96
CA ALA A 237 -11.82 9.87 -15.23
C ALA A 237 -13.28 9.81 -15.65
N TYR A 238 -13.59 8.91 -16.58
CA TYR A 238 -14.94 8.58 -17.00
C TYR A 238 -15.27 7.14 -16.58
N ASP A 239 -16.32 7.00 -15.78
CA ASP A 239 -16.90 5.71 -15.41
C ASP A 239 -17.90 5.28 -16.48
N ALA A 240 -17.48 4.40 -17.38
CA ALA A 240 -18.32 3.96 -18.50
C ALA A 240 -19.51 3.11 -18.06
N ARG A 241 -19.46 2.49 -16.87
CA ARG A 241 -20.59 1.71 -16.34
C ARG A 241 -21.74 2.59 -15.87
N ASN A 242 -21.41 3.65 -15.15
CA ASN A 242 -22.39 4.53 -14.51
C ASN A 242 -22.61 5.81 -15.32
N GLU A 243 -21.84 6.02 -16.41
CA GLU A 243 -21.89 7.18 -17.30
C GLU A 243 -21.60 8.50 -16.55
N GLU A 244 -20.67 8.41 -15.58
CA GLU A 244 -20.32 9.49 -14.67
C GLU A 244 -18.84 9.86 -14.83
N TRP A 245 -18.49 11.07 -14.42
CA TRP A 245 -17.09 11.51 -14.45
C TRP A 245 -16.64 12.07 -13.10
N ALA A 246 -15.35 12.04 -12.88
CA ALA A 246 -14.70 12.65 -11.73
C ALA A 246 -13.36 13.23 -12.14
N GLY A 247 -12.93 14.26 -11.43
CA GLY A 247 -11.62 14.86 -11.61
C GLY A 247 -11.04 15.32 -10.28
N LYS A 248 -9.73 15.36 -10.17
CA LYS A 248 -9.05 15.92 -9.02
C LYS A 248 -7.71 16.54 -9.39
N VAL A 249 -7.28 17.50 -8.60
CA VAL A 249 -5.99 18.16 -8.69
C VAL A 249 -5.29 18.05 -7.35
N ARG A 250 -3.99 17.77 -7.39
CA ARG A 250 -3.12 17.72 -6.23
C ARG A 250 -1.90 18.60 -6.46
N ALA A 251 -1.48 19.32 -5.42
CA ALA A 251 -0.21 20.03 -5.35
C ALA A 251 0.57 19.55 -4.12
N ASP A 252 1.85 19.26 -4.29
CA ASP A 252 2.80 18.97 -3.22
C ASP A 252 3.90 20.02 -3.26
N VAL A 253 4.24 20.61 -2.12
CA VAL A 253 5.23 21.67 -2.02
C VAL A 253 6.26 21.35 -0.94
N ASN A 254 7.53 21.34 -1.32
CA ASN A 254 8.65 21.23 -0.41
C ASN A 254 9.01 22.64 0.08
N ILE A 255 8.58 22.99 1.31
CA ILE A 255 8.85 24.30 1.93
C ILE A 255 10.32 24.36 2.34
N THR A 256 10.83 23.28 2.92
CA THR A 256 12.24 23.08 3.26
C THR A 256 12.59 21.59 3.11
N ASP A 257 13.87 21.22 3.27
CA ASP A 257 14.31 19.82 3.28
C ASP A 257 13.68 18.98 4.40
N ARG A 258 13.05 19.62 5.39
CA ARG A 258 12.42 18.97 6.53
C ARG A 258 10.91 19.15 6.59
N PHE A 259 10.35 20.05 5.80
CA PHE A 259 8.93 20.38 5.86
C PHE A 259 8.30 20.43 4.48
N SER A 260 7.29 19.60 4.29
CA SER A 260 6.49 19.56 3.06
C SER A 260 5.00 19.61 3.39
N ILE A 261 4.23 20.15 2.46
CA ILE A 261 2.78 20.19 2.51
C ILE A 261 2.20 19.66 1.22
N TRP A 262 0.97 19.19 1.27
CA TRP A 262 0.19 18.86 0.09
C TRP A 262 -1.25 19.32 0.26
N ALA A 263 -1.91 19.58 -0.87
CA ALA A 263 -3.34 19.86 -0.94
C ALA A 263 -3.95 19.15 -2.15
N MET A 264 -5.19 18.70 -2.00
CA MET A 264 -5.94 18.03 -3.06
C MET A 264 -7.39 18.49 -3.02
N GLY A 265 -7.99 18.71 -4.21
CA GLY A 265 -9.40 18.96 -4.38
C GLY A 265 -9.94 18.11 -5.52
N GLY A 266 -11.17 17.62 -5.39
CA GLY A 266 -11.85 16.83 -6.39
C GLY A 266 -13.31 17.22 -6.58
N TYR A 267 -13.81 16.93 -7.77
CA TYR A 267 -15.22 17.11 -8.14
C TYR A 267 -15.69 15.93 -8.97
N LYS A 268 -16.98 15.58 -8.85
CA LYS A 268 -17.61 14.49 -9.60
C LYS A 268 -19.04 14.82 -10.01
N SER A 269 -19.51 14.19 -11.08
CA SER A 269 -20.85 14.38 -11.61
C SER A 269 -21.91 13.51 -10.92
N ASN A 270 -21.52 12.33 -10.41
CA ASN A 270 -22.45 11.40 -9.80
C ASN A 270 -22.97 11.90 -8.46
N LYS A 271 -24.26 11.68 -8.21
CA LYS A 271 -24.91 12.06 -6.96
C LYS A 271 -24.88 10.94 -5.96
N ASP A 272 -24.78 11.29 -4.68
CA ASP A 272 -24.86 10.34 -3.59
C ASP A 272 -26.17 9.56 -3.61
N GLN A 273 -26.07 8.25 -3.51
CA GLN A 273 -27.19 7.35 -3.26
C GLN A 273 -27.22 6.97 -1.79
N TYR A 274 -28.41 6.70 -1.27
CA TYR A 274 -28.62 6.32 0.12
C TYR A 274 -29.41 5.04 0.16
N ILE A 275 -28.93 4.09 0.96
CA ILE A 275 -29.62 2.80 1.21
C ILE A 275 -30.02 2.71 2.65
N THR A 276 -31.18 2.09 2.89
CA THR A 276 -31.70 1.84 4.24
C THR A 276 -30.86 0.75 4.90
N GLN A 277 -30.41 1.03 6.12
CA GLN A 277 -29.76 0.07 7.00
C GLN A 277 -30.75 -0.50 7.98
N THR A 278 -30.68 -1.81 8.18
CA THR A 278 -31.47 -2.51 9.19
C THR A 278 -30.54 -3.24 10.16
N ASP A 279 -31.00 -3.43 11.40
CA ASP A 279 -30.33 -4.33 12.36
C ASP A 279 -30.58 -5.81 12.00
N GLY A 280 -29.93 -6.73 12.76
CA GLY A 280 -30.10 -8.17 12.58
C GLY A 280 -31.53 -8.69 12.81
N ASN A 281 -32.44 -7.85 13.37
CA ASN A 281 -33.85 -8.16 13.59
C ASN A 281 -34.77 -7.51 12.53
N GLY A 282 -34.19 -6.82 11.54
CA GLY A 282 -34.93 -6.14 10.49
C GLY A 282 -35.44 -4.73 10.85
N ASN A 283 -35.10 -4.20 12.03
CA ASN A 283 -35.48 -2.82 12.39
C ASN A 283 -34.66 -1.81 11.59
N VAL A 284 -35.34 -0.78 11.10
CA VAL A 284 -34.68 0.28 10.33
C VAL A 284 -33.85 1.16 11.26
N LEU A 285 -32.53 1.22 11.00
CA LEU A 285 -31.58 2.06 11.73
C LEU A 285 -31.47 3.47 11.12
N GLY A 286 -31.79 3.59 9.85
CA GLY A 286 -31.66 4.83 9.06
C GLY A 286 -31.06 4.57 7.69
N SER A 287 -30.48 5.60 7.10
CA SER A 287 -29.84 5.51 5.79
C SER A 287 -28.34 5.71 5.88
N VAL A 288 -27.60 5.09 4.98
CA VAL A 288 -26.15 5.26 4.80
C VAL A 288 -25.86 5.58 3.34
N ARG A 289 -24.84 6.38 3.11
CA ARG A 289 -24.41 6.70 1.75
C ARG A 289 -23.82 5.46 1.08
N ALA A 290 -24.26 5.18 -0.13
CA ALA A 290 -23.67 4.19 -1.02
C ALA A 290 -22.73 4.86 -2.03
N ILE A 291 -21.68 4.17 -2.43
CA ILE A 291 -20.82 4.59 -3.53
C ILE A 291 -21.56 4.28 -4.82
N SER A 292 -21.61 5.24 -5.74
CA SER A 292 -22.39 5.16 -6.98
C SER A 292 -21.55 5.33 -8.25
N SER A 293 -20.22 5.45 -8.12
CA SER A 293 -19.27 5.49 -9.23
C SER A 293 -17.92 4.94 -8.79
N PHE A 294 -17.17 4.38 -9.72
CA PHE A 294 -15.82 3.88 -9.45
C PHE A 294 -14.82 5.01 -9.13
N TYR A 295 -15.00 6.19 -9.73
CA TYR A 295 -14.16 7.35 -9.48
C TYR A 295 -14.87 8.40 -8.63
N GLY A 296 -14.09 9.18 -7.86
CA GLY A 296 -14.66 10.21 -7.00
C GLY A 296 -15.53 9.62 -5.89
N THR A 297 -14.98 8.67 -5.14
CA THR A 297 -15.70 7.90 -4.12
C THR A 297 -16.00 8.69 -2.84
N TRP A 298 -15.57 9.95 -2.74
CA TRP A 298 -15.94 10.87 -1.64
C TRP A 298 -17.44 11.15 -1.58
N GLY A 299 -17.93 11.67 -0.47
CA GLY A 299 -19.32 12.05 -0.28
C GLY A 299 -19.63 13.43 -0.88
N GLY A 300 -20.86 13.56 -1.40
CA GLY A 300 -21.28 14.78 -2.15
C GLY A 300 -20.57 14.90 -3.48
N ASP A 301 -20.65 16.07 -4.07
CA ASP A 301 -20.11 16.35 -5.41
C ASP A 301 -18.62 16.70 -5.37
N TRP A 302 -18.08 17.09 -4.22
CA TRP A 302 -16.71 17.56 -4.06
C TRP A 302 -16.05 17.08 -2.77
N ALA A 303 -14.75 17.07 -2.76
CA ALA A 303 -13.95 16.88 -1.57
C ALA A 303 -12.67 17.72 -1.64
N VAL A 304 -12.19 18.13 -0.48
CA VAL A 304 -10.91 18.80 -0.31
C VAL A 304 -10.14 18.15 0.83
N GLY A 305 -8.84 18.10 0.71
CA GLY A 305 -7.97 17.57 1.75
C GLY A 305 -6.57 18.14 1.61
N GLY A 306 -5.82 18.04 2.68
CA GLY A 306 -4.44 18.46 2.70
C GLY A 306 -3.72 17.92 3.92
N GLY A 307 -2.41 18.00 3.89
CA GLY A 307 -1.59 17.51 4.98
C GLY A 307 -0.19 18.09 4.96
N ALA A 308 0.56 17.74 5.98
CA ALA A 308 1.93 18.16 6.17
C ALA A 308 2.78 17.01 6.69
N ALA A 309 4.05 17.01 6.33
CA ALA A 309 5.07 16.15 6.90
C ALA A 309 6.23 17.00 7.42
N PHE A 310 6.65 16.75 8.66
CA PHE A 310 7.76 17.44 9.29
C PHE A 310 8.76 16.44 9.84
N LYS A 311 9.97 16.44 9.30
CA LYS A 311 11.11 15.64 9.78
C LYS A 311 11.65 16.25 11.08
N VAL A 312 11.16 15.76 12.20
CA VAL A 312 11.54 16.22 13.56
C VAL A 312 13.01 15.87 13.84
N THR A 313 13.39 14.62 13.55
CA THR A 313 14.76 14.10 13.59
C THR A 313 15.01 13.21 12.38
N ASP A 314 16.23 12.68 12.21
CA ASP A 314 16.52 11.71 11.14
C ASP A 314 15.72 10.39 11.28
N LYS A 315 15.22 10.10 12.49
CA LYS A 315 14.44 8.89 12.79
C LYS A 315 12.96 9.16 13.01
N ALA A 316 12.52 10.41 13.11
CA ALA A 316 11.15 10.76 13.48
C ALA A 316 10.53 11.75 12.49
N ILE A 317 9.41 11.36 11.91
CA ILE A 317 8.62 12.21 11.00
C ILE A 317 7.23 12.37 11.61
N PHE A 318 6.83 13.61 11.87
CA PHE A 318 5.46 13.97 12.21
C PHE A 318 4.65 14.17 10.92
N ASN A 319 3.48 13.53 10.82
CA ASN A 319 2.55 13.69 9.71
C ASN A 319 1.18 14.09 10.25
N ALA A 320 0.50 14.97 9.53
CA ALA A 320 -0.87 15.34 9.81
C ALA A 320 -1.63 15.56 8.50
N GLN A 321 -2.92 15.23 8.52
CA GLN A 321 -3.81 15.49 7.40
C GLN A 321 -5.21 15.81 7.90
N ALA A 322 -5.96 16.59 7.11
CA ALA A 322 -7.39 16.80 7.28
C ALA A 322 -8.09 16.82 5.94
N ALA A 323 -9.35 16.37 5.93
CA ALA A 323 -10.19 16.37 4.74
C ALA A 323 -11.65 16.70 5.09
N TYR A 324 -12.38 17.20 4.10
CA TYR A 324 -13.80 17.49 4.19
C TYR A 324 -14.48 17.21 2.86
N ASP A 325 -15.68 16.66 2.88
CA ASP A 325 -16.46 16.36 1.66
C ASP A 325 -17.84 16.99 1.62
N GLY A 326 -18.45 16.99 0.44
CA GLY A 326 -19.78 17.55 0.20
C GLY A 326 -20.91 16.84 0.95
N SER A 327 -20.67 15.64 1.49
CA SER A 327 -21.61 14.96 2.39
C SER A 327 -21.46 15.41 3.85
N LYS A 328 -20.72 16.49 4.09
CA LYS A 328 -20.46 17.07 5.42
C LYS A 328 -19.75 16.11 6.38
N THR A 329 -18.82 15.33 5.85
CA THR A 329 -17.89 14.52 6.64
C THR A 329 -16.59 15.29 6.83
N PHE A 330 -16.14 15.44 8.06
CA PHE A 330 -14.81 15.94 8.42
C PHE A 330 -13.96 14.80 8.95
N ALA A 331 -12.74 14.69 8.50
CA ALA A 331 -11.75 13.72 9.01
C ALA A 331 -10.41 14.41 9.25
N ALA A 332 -9.75 14.08 10.35
CA ALA A 332 -8.41 14.56 10.66
C ALA A 332 -7.59 13.46 11.35
N THR A 333 -6.32 13.33 10.98
CA THR A 333 -5.42 12.30 11.49
C THR A 333 -4.02 12.87 11.65
N ALA A 334 -3.32 12.48 12.72
CA ALA A 334 -1.92 12.82 12.93
C ALA A 334 -1.17 11.65 13.54
N ASN A 335 0.10 11.47 13.11
CA ASN A 335 0.99 10.43 13.64
C ASN A 335 2.44 10.91 13.76
N VAL A 336 3.24 10.08 14.41
CA VAL A 336 4.70 10.16 14.37
C VAL A 336 5.22 8.81 13.91
N ALA A 337 5.83 8.77 12.72
CA ALA A 337 6.56 7.59 12.26
C ALA A 337 7.98 7.64 12.84
N TYR A 338 8.30 6.69 13.74
CA TYR A 338 9.60 6.61 14.41
C TYR A 338 10.33 5.33 14.00
N GLU A 339 11.46 5.49 13.33
CA GLU A 339 12.35 4.38 12.98
C GLU A 339 13.24 4.04 14.20
N MET A 340 12.89 2.98 14.90
CA MET A 340 13.65 2.51 16.08
C MET A 340 15.04 2.00 15.67
N VAL A 341 15.06 1.15 14.67
CA VAL A 341 16.27 0.65 13.99
C VAL A 341 15.98 0.53 12.50
N PRO A 342 16.99 0.49 11.61
CA PRO A 342 16.79 0.41 10.17
C PRO A 342 15.76 -0.65 9.76
N GLY A 343 14.71 -0.20 9.06
CA GLY A 343 13.61 -1.03 8.59
C GLY A 343 12.57 -1.41 9.66
N PHE A 344 12.69 -1.01 10.94
CA PHE A 344 11.66 -1.22 11.95
C PHE A 344 11.11 0.11 12.46
N THR A 345 9.85 0.38 12.11
CA THR A 345 9.14 1.63 12.42
C THR A 345 7.99 1.36 13.38
N VAL A 346 7.84 2.24 14.38
CA VAL A 346 6.68 2.31 15.28
C VAL A 346 5.96 3.63 15.01
N THR A 347 4.65 3.56 14.78
CA THR A 347 3.85 4.72 14.40
C THR A 347 2.61 4.83 15.30
N PRO A 348 2.66 5.57 16.41
CA PRO A 348 1.45 6.00 17.11
C PRO A 348 0.67 7.02 16.28
N GLU A 349 -0.65 6.86 16.23
CA GLU A 349 -1.57 7.70 15.47
C GLU A 349 -2.84 8.00 16.26
N VAL A 350 -3.38 9.19 16.06
CA VAL A 350 -4.71 9.57 16.51
C VAL A 350 -5.52 10.08 15.33
N SER A 351 -6.78 9.65 15.27
CA SER A 351 -7.72 10.02 14.20
C SER A 351 -9.03 10.49 14.79
N TYR A 352 -9.66 11.42 14.10
CA TYR A 352 -10.97 11.97 14.43
C TYR A 352 -11.83 12.07 13.18
N THR A 353 -13.11 11.70 13.29
CA THR A 353 -14.10 11.87 12.22
C THR A 353 -15.39 12.42 12.80
N LYS A 354 -16.05 13.33 12.05
CA LYS A 354 -17.37 13.87 12.37
C LYS A 354 -18.29 13.82 11.16
N TRP A 355 -19.50 13.31 11.37
CA TRP A 355 -20.53 13.20 10.34
C TRP A 355 -21.67 14.17 10.60
N GLN A 356 -22.03 14.98 9.61
CA GLN A 356 -23.08 15.98 9.72
C GLN A 356 -24.13 15.91 8.60
N ASN A 357 -24.15 14.81 7.86
CA ASN A 357 -25.09 14.62 6.76
C ASN A 357 -26.49 14.32 7.28
N ASP A 358 -27.47 15.15 6.89
CA ASP A 358 -28.86 15.04 7.33
C ASP A 358 -29.55 13.74 6.88
N LYS A 359 -29.06 13.11 5.82
CA LYS A 359 -29.58 11.84 5.30
C LYS A 359 -28.96 10.60 5.95
N SER A 360 -27.86 10.77 6.71
CA SER A 360 -27.16 9.67 7.33
C SER A 360 -27.62 9.44 8.77
N TYR A 361 -27.77 8.19 9.19
CA TYR A 361 -27.99 7.81 10.59
C TYR A 361 -26.79 8.19 11.50
N LEU A 362 -25.63 8.52 10.90
CA LEU A 362 -24.46 9.03 11.61
C LEU A 362 -24.51 10.52 11.91
N LYS A 363 -25.56 11.24 11.46
CA LYS A 363 -25.67 12.68 11.69
C LYS A 363 -25.45 13.06 13.15
N GLY A 364 -24.55 14.00 13.37
CA GLY A 364 -24.19 14.52 14.69
C GLY A 364 -23.26 13.62 15.50
N LYS A 365 -22.94 12.43 15.02
CA LYS A 365 -21.97 11.53 15.67
C LYS A 365 -20.55 11.92 15.31
N ASP A 366 -19.63 11.57 16.18
CA ASP A 366 -18.19 11.68 15.98
C ASP A 366 -17.48 10.41 16.48
N ALA A 367 -16.26 10.21 16.04
CA ALA A 367 -15.41 9.08 16.40
C ALA A 367 -13.98 9.55 16.69
N TRP A 368 -13.38 8.99 17.74
CA TRP A 368 -11.97 9.10 18.07
C TRP A 368 -11.33 7.72 18.08
N GLN A 369 -10.17 7.61 17.46
CA GLN A 369 -9.40 6.37 17.42
C GLN A 369 -7.95 6.64 17.71
N GLY A 370 -7.36 5.82 18.58
CA GLY A 370 -5.92 5.70 18.75
C GLY A 370 -5.42 4.43 18.09
N MET A 371 -4.26 4.49 17.46
CA MET A 371 -3.62 3.33 16.85
C MET A 371 -2.11 3.34 17.11
N VAL A 372 -1.52 2.16 17.23
CA VAL A 372 -0.07 1.98 17.16
C VAL A 372 0.23 0.91 16.12
N ARG A 373 1.04 1.26 15.13
CA ARG A 373 1.55 0.35 14.12
C ARG A 373 3.00 -0.01 14.40
N PHE A 374 3.30 -1.29 14.34
CA PHE A 374 4.66 -1.85 14.32
C PHE A 374 4.89 -2.46 12.95
N GLN A 375 5.94 -2.01 12.25
CA GLN A 375 6.24 -2.54 10.91
C GLN A 375 7.73 -2.81 10.74
N ARG A 376 8.07 -4.04 10.34
CA ARG A 376 9.40 -4.40 9.87
C ARG A 376 9.35 -4.62 8.37
N SER A 377 10.05 -3.76 7.63
CA SER A 377 10.23 -3.89 6.18
C SER A 377 11.60 -4.54 5.87
N PHE A 378 11.66 -5.31 4.79
CA PHE A 378 12.86 -6.03 4.32
C PHE A 378 12.95 -6.02 2.80
#